data_cdc4e2222f54fcecc85316d296d7e91e
#
_entry.id   cdc4e2222f54fcecc85316d296d7e91e
#
_cell.length_a   1.000
_cell.length_b   1.000
_cell.length_c   1.000
_cell.angle_alpha   90.00
_cell.angle_beta   90.00
_cell.angle_gamma   90.00
#
_symmetry.space_group_name_H-M   'P 1'
#
loop_
_entity.id
_entity.type
_entity.pdbx_description
1 polymer ?
#
loop_
_entity_poly.entity_id
_entity_poly.type
_entity_poly.pdbx_seq_one_letter_code
_entity_poly.pdbx_strand_id
1 'polypeptide(L)'
;MSIASLRDVLGSAKSGGYGIVGFVVLGWEDALTYVAAAEAQKAPIILQAGPGFRRHMPVEVSGPMFRHLAETASVPIVCHIDHATSLEECVAGIKHGFSSVMFDGSRLSLDENIARTATVVKYARRHSASVEGEIGFVDYDFGEGSEMTIPSDAARLASEAELDALAVSVGNVHLQQTKKANINLQ
;
A
#
# COMPACT_ATOMS: atom_id res chain seq x y z
N MET A 1 -0.80 0.69 -21.41
CA MET A 1 -0.36 1.59 -20.32
C MET A 1 -0.04 0.73 -19.13
N SER A 2 1.16 0.85 -18.60
CA SER A 2 1.66 -0.01 -17.52
C SER A 2 1.42 0.55 -16.11
N ILE A 3 0.98 1.83 -15.98
CA ILE A 3 0.46 2.32 -14.70
C ILE A 3 -0.83 1.57 -14.39
N ALA A 4 -0.83 0.85 -13.27
CA ALA A 4 -1.95 0.04 -12.84
C ALA A 4 -2.58 0.56 -11.55
N SER A 5 -3.87 0.28 -11.35
CA SER A 5 -4.52 0.47 -10.07
C SER A 5 -4.25 -0.74 -9.16
N LEU A 6 -4.20 -0.50 -7.85
CA LEU A 6 -4.07 -1.58 -6.87
C LEU A 6 -5.24 -2.57 -6.98
N ARG A 7 -6.45 -2.06 -7.20
CA ARG A 7 -7.68 -2.86 -7.41
C ARG A 7 -7.52 -3.87 -8.55
N ASP A 8 -7.02 -3.43 -9.72
CA ASP A 8 -6.95 -4.28 -10.90
C ASP A 8 -5.90 -5.39 -10.74
N VAL A 9 -4.72 -5.04 -10.19
CA VAL A 9 -3.65 -6.04 -9.99
C VAL A 9 -4.02 -7.06 -8.92
N LEU A 10 -4.63 -6.63 -7.80
CA LEU A 10 -5.09 -7.53 -6.75
C LEU A 10 -6.28 -8.38 -7.21
N GLY A 11 -7.20 -7.82 -7.99
CA GLY A 11 -8.31 -8.56 -8.59
C GLY A 11 -7.81 -9.69 -9.49
N SER A 12 -6.82 -9.40 -10.32
CA SER A 12 -6.15 -10.39 -11.19
C SER A 12 -5.42 -11.46 -10.37
N ALA A 13 -4.69 -11.05 -9.33
CA ALA A 13 -3.97 -11.96 -8.44
C ALA A 13 -4.91 -12.91 -7.70
N LYS A 14 -6.01 -12.38 -7.16
CA LYS A 14 -7.05 -13.18 -6.49
C LYS A 14 -7.67 -14.20 -7.43
N SER A 15 -8.00 -13.81 -8.65
CA SER A 15 -8.60 -14.70 -9.65
C SER A 15 -7.60 -15.74 -10.15
N GLY A 16 -6.32 -15.39 -10.24
CA GLY A 16 -5.24 -16.27 -10.71
C GLY A 16 -4.60 -17.12 -9.61
N GLY A 17 -4.93 -16.90 -8.32
CA GLY A 17 -4.37 -17.63 -7.18
C GLY A 17 -2.88 -17.36 -6.93
N TYR A 18 -2.40 -16.12 -7.16
CA TYR A 18 -1.01 -15.71 -6.91
C TYR A 18 -0.93 -14.44 -6.05
N GLY A 19 0.24 -14.19 -5.48
CA GLY A 19 0.54 -12.96 -4.72
C GLY A 19 1.23 -11.91 -5.59
N ILE A 20 1.14 -10.64 -5.17
CA ILE A 20 1.90 -9.54 -5.76
C ILE A 20 2.84 -8.98 -4.70
N VAL A 21 4.08 -8.71 -5.10
CA VAL A 21 5.08 -8.17 -4.18
C VAL A 21 4.98 -6.65 -4.16
N GLY A 22 4.92 -6.08 -2.95
CA GLY A 22 5.15 -4.66 -2.69
C GLY A 22 6.61 -4.45 -2.29
N PHE A 23 7.31 -3.55 -3.00
CA PHE A 23 8.69 -3.21 -2.71
C PHE A 23 8.80 -1.80 -2.14
N VAL A 24 9.33 -1.70 -0.92
CA VAL A 24 9.66 -0.40 -0.32
C VAL A 24 10.84 0.21 -1.09
N VAL A 25 10.63 1.38 -1.63
CA VAL A 25 11.63 2.14 -2.38
C VAL A 25 12.37 3.09 -1.43
N LEU A 26 13.69 3.11 -1.50
CA LEU A 26 14.54 4.04 -0.75
C LEU A 26 15.24 5.06 -1.65
N GLY A 27 15.27 4.83 -2.98
CA GLY A 27 15.87 5.72 -3.96
C GLY A 27 15.55 5.33 -5.39
N TRP A 28 16.10 6.10 -6.33
CA TRP A 28 15.95 5.85 -7.77
C TRP A 28 16.47 4.47 -8.20
N GLU A 29 17.63 4.09 -7.68
CA GLU A 29 18.30 2.84 -8.03
C GLU A 29 17.50 1.62 -7.63
N ASP A 30 16.83 1.66 -6.45
CA ASP A 30 15.94 0.61 -6.00
C ASP A 30 14.73 0.50 -6.94
N ALA A 31 14.05 1.63 -7.19
CA ALA A 31 12.86 1.65 -8.03
C ALA A 31 13.16 1.13 -9.44
N LEU A 32 14.28 1.57 -10.05
CA LEU A 32 14.73 1.11 -11.36
C LEU A 32 15.02 -0.40 -11.37
N THR A 33 15.71 -0.90 -10.33
CA THR A 33 16.05 -2.32 -10.21
C THR A 33 14.81 -3.20 -10.02
N TYR A 34 13.85 -2.77 -9.21
CA TYR A 34 12.61 -3.51 -8.99
C TYR A 34 11.76 -3.58 -10.28
N VAL A 35 11.67 -2.49 -11.03
CA VAL A 35 10.97 -2.50 -12.32
C VAL A 35 11.67 -3.43 -13.32
N ALA A 36 12.99 -3.37 -13.45
CA ALA A 36 13.73 -4.28 -14.32
C ALA A 36 13.54 -5.76 -13.94
N ALA A 37 13.53 -6.07 -12.65
CA ALA A 37 13.28 -7.43 -12.16
C ALA A 37 11.84 -7.88 -12.48
N ALA A 38 10.85 -7.00 -12.31
CA ALA A 38 9.45 -7.27 -12.63
C ALA A 38 9.26 -7.55 -14.12
N GLU A 39 9.89 -6.79 -14.99
CA GLU A 39 9.87 -7.00 -16.45
C GLU A 39 10.51 -8.34 -16.83
N ALA A 40 11.67 -8.67 -16.25
CA ALA A 40 12.35 -9.94 -16.47
C ALA A 40 11.49 -11.14 -16.06
N GLN A 41 10.70 -11.00 -14.99
CA GLN A 41 9.77 -12.01 -14.50
C GLN A 41 8.37 -11.93 -15.14
N LYS A 42 8.09 -10.91 -15.94
CA LYS A 42 6.77 -10.62 -16.53
C LYS A 42 5.66 -10.57 -15.48
N ALA A 43 5.96 -9.98 -14.33
CA ALA A 43 5.08 -9.95 -13.16
C ALA A 43 4.72 -8.50 -12.77
N PRO A 44 3.48 -8.24 -12.32
CA PRO A 44 3.12 -6.95 -11.74
C PRO A 44 3.82 -6.74 -10.40
N ILE A 45 4.10 -5.48 -10.06
CA ILE A 45 4.62 -5.11 -8.73
C ILE A 45 3.96 -3.84 -8.20
N ILE A 46 4.11 -3.63 -6.89
CA ILE A 46 3.73 -2.40 -6.19
C ILE A 46 5.03 -1.70 -5.74
N LEU A 47 5.28 -0.48 -6.22
CA LEU A 47 6.34 0.38 -5.70
C LEU A 47 5.78 1.18 -4.53
N GLN A 48 6.35 1.01 -3.34
CA GLN A 48 5.86 1.58 -2.10
C GLN A 48 6.73 2.75 -1.64
N ALA A 49 6.11 3.92 -1.48
CA ALA A 49 6.72 5.13 -0.94
C ALA A 49 6.37 5.26 0.56
N GLY A 50 7.15 4.61 1.43
CA GLY A 50 6.95 4.64 2.87
C GLY A 50 7.27 6.01 3.52
N PRO A 51 6.89 6.22 4.80
CA PRO A 51 7.08 7.50 5.48
C PRO A 51 8.54 7.97 5.54
N GLY A 52 9.48 7.04 5.72
CA GLY A 52 10.92 7.34 5.71
C GLY A 52 11.40 7.87 4.37
N PHE A 53 11.00 7.22 3.29
CA PHE A 53 11.31 7.63 1.93
C PHE A 53 10.71 9.00 1.61
N ARG A 54 9.42 9.23 1.94
CA ARG A 54 8.75 10.52 1.67
C ARG A 54 9.35 11.70 2.42
N ARG A 55 9.96 11.47 3.60
CA ARG A 55 10.75 12.51 4.30
C ARG A 55 12.05 12.86 3.60
N HIS A 56 12.66 11.89 2.92
CA HIS A 56 13.89 12.09 2.15
C HIS A 56 13.59 12.65 0.75
N MET A 57 12.59 12.09 0.06
CA MET A 57 12.18 12.48 -1.29
C MET A 57 10.67 12.82 -1.28
N PRO A 58 10.30 14.10 -1.25
CA PRO A 58 8.92 14.54 -1.22
C PRO A 58 8.10 14.00 -2.39
N VAL A 59 6.78 13.90 -2.20
CA VAL A 59 5.87 13.30 -3.21
C VAL A 59 5.86 14.06 -4.53
N GLU A 60 6.18 15.34 -4.51
CA GLU A 60 6.35 16.21 -5.68
C GLU A 60 7.47 15.73 -6.61
N VAL A 61 8.46 15.03 -6.06
CA VAL A 61 9.61 14.46 -6.78
C VAL A 61 9.40 12.97 -7.03
N SER A 62 9.04 12.24 -5.98
CA SER A 62 8.90 10.77 -6.05
C SER A 62 7.70 10.33 -6.89
N GLY A 63 6.60 11.10 -6.91
CA GLY A 63 5.43 10.78 -7.73
C GLY A 63 5.75 10.75 -9.22
N PRO A 64 6.29 11.85 -9.81
CA PRO A 64 6.75 11.85 -11.19
C PRO A 64 7.81 10.78 -11.50
N MET A 65 8.71 10.48 -10.55
CA MET A 65 9.71 9.42 -10.68
C MET A 65 9.07 8.03 -10.81
N PHE A 66 8.17 7.67 -9.91
CA PHE A 66 7.45 6.40 -9.95
C PHE A 66 6.60 6.30 -11.21
N ARG A 67 5.92 7.38 -11.55
CA ARG A 67 5.08 7.46 -12.73
C ARG A 67 5.88 7.25 -14.01
N HIS A 68 7.05 7.89 -14.14
CA HIS A 68 7.95 7.71 -15.28
C HIS A 68 8.33 6.23 -15.46
N LEU A 69 8.74 5.55 -14.39
CA LEU A 69 9.08 4.14 -14.43
C LEU A 69 7.87 3.27 -14.81
N ALA A 70 6.71 3.55 -14.21
CA ALA A 70 5.50 2.82 -14.52
C ALA A 70 5.02 3.03 -15.97
N GLU A 71 5.13 4.23 -16.53
CA GLU A 71 4.72 4.53 -17.92
C GLU A 71 5.61 3.86 -18.96
N THR A 72 6.89 3.65 -18.64
CA THR A 72 7.88 3.04 -19.55
C THR A 72 7.97 1.52 -19.41
N ALA A 73 7.52 0.95 -18.29
CA ALA A 73 7.57 -0.48 -18.03
C ALA A 73 6.67 -1.29 -18.98
N SER A 74 7.07 -2.53 -19.27
CA SER A 74 6.30 -3.51 -20.06
C SER A 74 5.30 -4.33 -19.23
N VAL A 75 5.33 -4.20 -17.88
CA VAL A 75 4.47 -4.90 -16.92
C VAL A 75 3.66 -3.91 -16.08
N PRO A 76 2.54 -4.33 -15.47
CA PRO A 76 1.76 -3.46 -14.60
C PRO A 76 2.54 -3.02 -13.35
N ILE A 77 2.64 -1.72 -13.12
CA ILE A 77 3.28 -1.12 -11.95
C ILE A 77 2.26 -0.27 -11.20
N VAL A 78 2.09 -0.54 -9.92
CA VAL A 78 1.30 0.30 -9.01
C VAL A 78 2.24 1.27 -8.31
N CYS A 79 1.96 2.57 -8.41
CA CYS A 79 2.66 3.62 -7.66
C CYS A 79 1.88 3.87 -6.37
N HIS A 80 2.42 3.49 -5.22
CA HIS A 80 1.69 3.42 -3.96
C HIS A 80 2.31 4.30 -2.87
N ILE A 81 1.48 5.14 -2.24
CA ILE A 81 1.80 5.80 -0.96
C ILE A 81 1.53 4.81 0.16
N ASP A 82 2.56 4.49 0.93
CA ASP A 82 2.53 3.51 1.99
C ASP A 82 2.48 4.21 3.36
N HIS A 83 1.56 3.80 4.25
CA HIS A 83 1.35 4.37 5.59
C HIS A 83 1.19 5.91 5.63
N ALA A 84 0.22 6.47 4.91
CA ALA A 84 -0.20 7.85 5.11
C ALA A 84 -1.12 7.95 6.34
N THR A 85 -0.90 8.94 7.20
CA THR A 85 -1.65 9.12 8.44
C THR A 85 -2.65 10.26 8.39
N SER A 86 -2.72 10.97 7.26
CA SER A 86 -3.66 12.08 7.05
C SER A 86 -4.27 12.07 5.65
N LEU A 87 -5.43 12.71 5.52
CA LEU A 87 -6.07 12.95 4.22
C LEU A 87 -5.17 13.77 3.30
N GLU A 88 -4.47 14.75 3.85
CA GLU A 88 -3.59 15.65 3.12
C GLU A 88 -2.44 14.90 2.44
N GLU A 89 -1.82 13.92 3.14
CA GLU A 89 -0.77 13.07 2.55
C GLU A 89 -1.33 12.22 1.40
N CYS A 90 -2.51 11.61 1.58
CA CYS A 90 -3.17 10.84 0.52
C CYS A 90 -3.48 11.72 -0.69
N VAL A 91 -4.06 12.90 -0.46
CA VAL A 91 -4.39 13.88 -1.51
C VAL A 91 -3.13 14.35 -2.24
N ALA A 92 -2.06 14.65 -1.52
CA ALA A 92 -0.78 15.05 -2.12
C ALA A 92 -0.21 13.93 -3.01
N GLY A 93 -0.19 12.68 -2.52
CA GLY A 93 0.25 11.54 -3.31
C GLY A 93 -0.53 11.40 -4.61
N ILE A 94 -1.85 11.40 -4.56
CA ILE A 94 -2.72 11.28 -5.75
C ILE A 94 -2.47 12.42 -6.73
N LYS A 95 -2.37 13.67 -6.26
CA LYS A 95 -2.09 14.83 -7.11
C LYS A 95 -0.75 14.74 -7.83
N HIS A 96 0.23 14.10 -7.23
CA HIS A 96 1.57 13.94 -7.80
C HIS A 96 1.77 12.61 -8.56
N GLY A 97 0.68 11.88 -8.82
CA GLY A 97 0.69 10.77 -9.79
C GLY A 97 0.75 9.37 -9.20
N PHE A 98 0.61 9.23 -7.89
CA PHE A 98 0.43 7.91 -7.29
C PHE A 98 -0.94 7.33 -7.68
N SER A 99 -0.95 6.08 -8.15
CA SER A 99 -2.17 5.36 -8.56
C SER A 99 -2.87 4.66 -7.40
N SER A 100 -2.24 4.66 -6.22
CA SER A 100 -2.75 4.04 -5.00
C SER A 100 -2.21 4.75 -3.77
N VAL A 101 -3.01 4.79 -2.71
CA VAL A 101 -2.62 5.32 -1.40
C VAL A 101 -3.14 4.41 -0.29
N MET A 102 -2.34 4.23 0.76
CA MET A 102 -2.77 3.61 2.01
C MET A 102 -3.05 4.70 3.04
N PHE A 103 -4.24 4.65 3.64
CA PHE A 103 -4.54 5.42 4.85
C PHE A 103 -4.38 4.51 6.06
N ASP A 104 -3.37 4.81 6.87
CA ASP A 104 -3.08 4.07 8.10
C ASP A 104 -3.87 4.67 9.27
N GLY A 105 -5.03 4.09 9.53
CA GLY A 105 -5.90 4.39 10.67
C GLY A 105 -5.76 3.39 11.82
N SER A 106 -4.75 2.52 11.82
CA SER A 106 -4.59 1.42 12.78
C SER A 106 -4.54 1.85 14.25
N ARG A 107 -4.15 3.09 14.52
CA ARG A 107 -4.10 3.67 15.87
C ARG A 107 -5.37 4.43 16.28
N LEU A 108 -6.37 4.49 15.41
CA LEU A 108 -7.65 5.15 15.66
C LEU A 108 -8.68 4.15 16.21
N SER A 109 -9.77 4.65 16.78
CA SER A 109 -10.94 3.79 17.01
C SER A 109 -11.48 3.27 15.66
N LEU A 110 -12.12 2.10 15.66
CA LEU A 110 -12.66 1.52 14.43
C LEU A 110 -13.58 2.48 13.67
N ASP A 111 -14.50 3.14 14.38
CA ASP A 111 -15.46 4.06 13.76
C ASP A 111 -14.76 5.30 13.17
N GLU A 112 -13.73 5.80 13.82
CA GLU A 112 -12.94 6.92 13.31
C GLU A 112 -12.07 6.49 12.11
N ASN A 113 -11.47 5.31 12.16
CA ASN A 113 -10.75 4.72 11.03
C ASN A 113 -11.67 4.60 9.82
N ILE A 114 -12.85 4.02 9.96
CA ILE A 114 -13.86 3.89 8.90
C ILE A 114 -14.21 5.27 8.33
N ALA A 115 -14.53 6.26 9.15
CA ALA A 115 -14.96 7.57 8.69
C ALA A 115 -13.86 8.31 7.91
N ARG A 116 -12.61 8.27 8.41
CA ARG A 116 -11.48 8.92 7.74
C ARG A 116 -11.09 8.19 6.46
N THR A 117 -11.03 6.87 6.48
CA THR A 117 -10.73 6.04 5.31
C THR A 117 -11.77 6.25 4.21
N ALA A 118 -13.06 6.27 4.55
CA ALA A 118 -14.14 6.56 3.59
C ALA A 118 -13.98 7.96 2.94
N THR A 119 -13.47 8.94 3.69
CA THR A 119 -13.18 10.27 3.15
C THR A 119 -12.06 10.22 2.11
N VAL A 120 -11.00 9.45 2.38
CA VAL A 120 -9.89 9.21 1.42
C VAL A 120 -10.42 8.49 0.17
N VAL A 121 -11.23 7.44 0.35
CA VAL A 121 -11.85 6.67 -0.76
C VAL A 121 -12.66 7.59 -1.66
N LYS A 122 -13.51 8.43 -1.07
CA LYS A 122 -14.32 9.40 -1.83
C LYS A 122 -13.48 10.36 -2.68
N TYR A 123 -12.33 10.79 -2.17
CA TYR A 123 -11.40 11.62 -2.92
C TYR A 123 -10.70 10.81 -4.02
N ALA A 124 -10.13 9.67 -3.69
CA ALA A 124 -9.34 8.82 -4.59
C ALA A 124 -10.15 8.35 -5.81
N ARG A 125 -11.42 7.97 -5.62
CA ARG A 125 -12.32 7.54 -6.71
C ARG A 125 -12.51 8.61 -7.78
N ARG A 126 -12.54 9.89 -7.42
CA ARG A 126 -12.66 11.00 -8.37
C ARG A 126 -11.40 11.18 -9.23
N HIS A 127 -10.29 10.57 -8.83
CA HIS A 127 -9.00 10.67 -9.49
C HIS A 127 -8.49 9.31 -10.00
N SER A 128 -9.39 8.30 -10.04
CA SER A 128 -9.07 6.94 -10.49
C SER A 128 -7.92 6.27 -9.71
N ALA A 129 -7.73 6.66 -8.46
CA ALA A 129 -6.76 6.05 -7.55
C ALA A 129 -7.44 5.00 -6.64
N SER A 130 -6.71 3.95 -6.27
CA SER A 130 -7.13 2.93 -5.32
C SER A 130 -6.78 3.32 -3.89
N VAL A 131 -7.52 2.76 -2.92
CA VAL A 131 -7.25 3.00 -1.49
C VAL A 131 -7.09 1.67 -0.76
N GLU A 132 -6.00 1.58 -0.01
CA GLU A 132 -5.77 0.59 1.02
C GLU A 132 -6.05 1.20 2.38
N GLY A 133 -6.66 0.43 3.29
CA GLY A 133 -6.79 0.78 4.70
C GLY A 133 -6.05 -0.23 5.56
N GLU A 134 -5.79 0.10 6.82
CA GLU A 134 -5.16 -0.80 7.78
C GLU A 134 -6.00 -0.97 9.03
N ILE A 135 -6.03 -2.21 9.55
CA ILE A 135 -6.64 -2.55 10.82
C ILE A 135 -5.83 -3.64 11.53
N GLY A 136 -5.81 -3.55 12.87
CA GLY A 136 -4.75 -4.14 13.66
C GLY A 136 -3.52 -3.25 13.56
N PHE A 137 -2.48 -3.59 14.26
CA PHE A 137 -1.25 -2.81 14.24
C PHE A 137 -0.05 -3.75 14.07
N VAL A 138 0.76 -3.48 13.05
CA VAL A 138 2.02 -4.18 12.80
C VAL A 138 3.16 -3.35 13.37
N ASP A 139 3.80 -3.85 14.43
CA ASP A 139 4.96 -3.20 15.04
C ASP A 139 6.27 -3.73 14.46
N TYR A 140 7.37 -3.13 14.87
CA TYR A 140 8.71 -3.63 14.60
C TYR A 140 9.04 -4.83 15.48
N ASP A 141 9.94 -5.71 15.05
CA ASP A 141 10.36 -6.92 15.78
C ASP A 141 10.92 -6.63 17.20
N PHE A 142 11.32 -5.39 17.43
CA PHE A 142 11.82 -4.87 18.72
C PHE A 142 10.87 -3.87 19.40
N GLY A 143 9.64 -3.75 18.93
CA GLY A 143 8.62 -2.84 19.43
C GLY A 143 7.83 -3.39 20.63
N GLU A 144 6.75 -2.69 20.99
CA GLU A 144 5.86 -3.08 22.10
C GLU A 144 4.97 -4.29 21.76
N GLY A 145 4.95 -4.69 20.50
CA GLY A 145 4.19 -5.82 19.97
C GLY A 145 3.05 -5.40 19.04
N SER A 146 2.80 -6.26 18.06
CA SER A 146 1.72 -6.06 17.09
C SER A 146 0.36 -6.36 17.71
N GLU A 147 -0.67 -5.63 17.32
CA GLU A 147 -2.05 -5.92 17.65
C GLU A 147 -2.68 -6.70 16.50
N MET A 148 -3.15 -7.91 16.81
CA MET A 148 -3.77 -8.79 15.83
C MET A 148 -5.10 -8.22 15.31
N THR A 149 -5.33 -8.33 14.01
CA THR A 149 -6.58 -7.92 13.39
C THR A 149 -7.75 -8.79 13.87
N ILE A 150 -8.83 -8.15 14.33
CA ILE A 150 -10.09 -8.80 14.65
C ILE A 150 -10.89 -8.96 13.34
N PRO A 151 -11.26 -10.20 12.92
CA PRO A 151 -11.92 -10.42 11.63
C PRO A 151 -13.22 -9.66 11.40
N SER A 152 -14.05 -9.49 12.46
CA SER A 152 -15.29 -8.70 12.36
C SER A 152 -15.04 -7.23 12.07
N ASP A 153 -13.99 -6.67 12.65
CA ASP A 153 -13.62 -5.27 12.49
C ASP A 153 -13.00 -5.03 11.12
N ALA A 154 -12.19 -6.00 10.64
CA ALA A 154 -11.68 -6.01 9.28
C ALA A 154 -12.81 -6.00 8.23
N ALA A 155 -13.85 -6.85 8.43
CA ALA A 155 -15.00 -6.90 7.55
C ALA A 155 -15.79 -5.57 7.57
N ARG A 156 -15.96 -4.94 8.74
CA ARG A 156 -16.61 -3.63 8.86
C ARG A 156 -15.81 -2.54 8.13
N LEU A 157 -14.51 -2.41 8.41
CA LEU A 157 -13.68 -1.40 7.77
C LEU A 157 -13.69 -1.56 6.26
N ALA A 158 -13.50 -2.78 5.75
CA ALA A 158 -13.48 -3.04 4.32
C ALA A 158 -14.79 -2.68 3.62
N SER A 159 -15.94 -3.03 4.23
CA SER A 159 -17.26 -2.81 3.63
C SER A 159 -17.76 -1.38 3.79
N GLU A 160 -17.63 -0.80 5.00
CA GLU A 160 -18.19 0.52 5.31
C GLU A 160 -17.36 1.66 4.71
N ALA A 161 -16.02 1.50 4.60
CA ALA A 161 -15.15 2.44 3.90
C ALA A 161 -15.04 2.17 2.39
N GLU A 162 -15.55 1.02 1.90
CA GLU A 162 -15.51 0.60 0.49
C GLU A 162 -14.08 0.54 -0.09
N LEU A 163 -13.18 -0.12 0.64
CA LEU A 163 -11.76 -0.26 0.30
C LEU A 163 -11.51 -1.09 -0.96
N ASP A 164 -10.36 -0.86 -1.57
CA ASP A 164 -9.81 -1.68 -2.66
C ASP A 164 -8.86 -2.78 -2.13
N ALA A 165 -8.19 -2.50 -1.00
CA ALA A 165 -7.31 -3.41 -0.30
C ALA A 165 -7.36 -3.16 1.20
N LEU A 166 -7.05 -4.18 1.99
CA LEU A 166 -6.98 -4.11 3.45
C LEU A 166 -5.68 -4.74 3.94
N ALA A 167 -4.87 -3.95 4.63
CA ALA A 167 -3.72 -4.43 5.39
C ALA A 167 -4.19 -4.99 6.73
N VAL A 168 -3.68 -6.18 7.08
CA VAL A 168 -4.03 -6.89 8.31
C VAL A 168 -2.80 -7.35 9.07
N SER A 169 -2.90 -7.33 10.40
CA SER A 169 -1.89 -7.88 11.30
C SER A 169 -2.26 -9.31 11.68
N VAL A 170 -1.43 -10.26 11.25
CA VAL A 170 -1.65 -11.70 11.44
C VAL A 170 -0.45 -12.40 12.11
N GLY A 171 0.33 -11.64 12.89
CA GLY A 171 1.56 -12.11 13.53
C GLY A 171 2.83 -11.77 12.74
N ASN A 172 2.70 -11.01 11.66
CA ASN A 172 3.79 -10.36 10.96
C ASN A 172 4.34 -9.18 11.77
N VAL A 173 5.60 -8.83 11.51
CA VAL A 173 6.28 -7.66 12.10
C VAL A 173 7.08 -6.94 11.04
N HIS A 174 7.27 -5.64 11.22
CA HIS A 174 8.16 -4.86 10.37
C HIS A 174 9.62 -5.17 10.68
N LEU A 175 10.48 -5.15 9.66
CA LEU A 175 11.92 -5.39 9.76
C LEU A 175 12.25 -6.66 10.55
N GLN A 176 11.55 -7.76 10.25
CA GLN A 176 11.72 -9.04 10.93
C GLN A 176 13.19 -9.47 10.96
N GLN A 177 13.72 -9.74 12.16
CA GLN A 177 15.09 -10.20 12.39
C GLN A 177 15.17 -11.71 12.61
N THR A 178 14.03 -12.33 12.94
CA THR A 178 13.95 -13.79 13.14
C THR A 178 13.76 -14.52 11.80
N LYS A 179 14.19 -15.79 11.73
CA LYS A 179 14.11 -16.58 10.48
C LYS A 179 12.70 -16.90 10.01
N LYS A 180 11.70 -16.85 10.90
CA LYS A 180 10.30 -17.20 10.59
C LYS A 180 9.35 -16.26 11.31
N ALA A 181 8.36 -15.75 10.59
CA ALA A 181 7.19 -15.13 11.18
C ALA A 181 6.28 -16.20 11.79
N ASN A 182 5.63 -15.87 12.90
CA ASN A 182 4.61 -16.72 13.51
C ASN A 182 3.22 -16.27 13.02
N ILE A 183 2.90 -16.59 11.77
CA ILE A 183 1.67 -16.15 11.11
C ILE A 183 0.48 -16.95 11.63
N ASN A 184 -0.55 -16.26 12.10
CA ASN A 184 -1.85 -16.86 12.42
C ASN A 184 -2.69 -16.97 11.14
N LEU A 185 -3.08 -18.19 10.78
CA LEU A 185 -3.90 -18.50 9.59
C LEU A 185 -5.35 -18.89 9.95
N GLN A 186 -5.75 -18.69 11.23
CA GLN A 186 -7.10 -19.05 11.70
C GLN A 186 -8.02 -17.84 11.74
#